data_5a48e22b6e4aa75b9ebd4947418e33fc
#
_entry.id   5a48e22b6e4aa75b9ebd4947418e33fc
#
_cell.length_a   1.000
_cell.length_b   1.000
_cell.length_c   1.000
_cell.angle_alpha   90.00
_cell.angle_beta   90.00
_cell.angle_gamma   90.00
#
_symmetry.space_group_name_H-M   'P 1'
#
loop_
_entity.id
_entity.type
_entity.pdbx_description
1 polymer ?
#
loop_
_entity_poly.entity_id
_entity_poly.type
_entity_poly.pdbx_seq_one_letter_code
_entity_poly.pdbx_strand_id
1 'polypeptide(L)'
;MQKDQLNRKKYLPFVIGTLIWGVTVLWINFHGAQWFNFDMFADASVAKRMAEQHSFFPKDWVFGNQYYIIATPAIAALFYSIFHNSVLSMSCASSLMFLLILLCFWWSFRPILSKPALWSGLFCMAGATILGDSISSSTYGFQILYTMASYYACYLLVLLLHLGIWIRMGKRLPVSRGLLLLALTASFTLGIQSQREMLTLCIPFFLIALLLWMRNKSDSGEKKTLVFALSTLGMNLAGLLCNGYIRQHQGSRYLSNVSSIEDAGHGSIGTRFFESAKAFLDLVGIRYFQYGWKWKPLALLGMLLLILGLTALVLCLKKKDRMGSRVLLFCWLSLFGVFAAGVLVIQVRAIYYFVWYLLIPLSTALLFEHLSGNKKKSFFCVAVLLCGAMNYFYNVYPDAAKYQTQKQFYSEIVSWLEENGIRTIYGDYQTPTIAACSGDRIEFCSVFPNMAANSDEQSGLLVPYGSPVATERYRDIEPEQSALILSDSPYDEMSGYRYLENHLSEPYHSRFDACFSQQACFESAQVTYYIYFFSDPDIIA
;
A
#
# COMPACT_ATOMS: atom_id res chain seq x y z
N MET A 1 -26.78 -1.47 -35.93
CA MET A 1 -26.54 -2.83 -35.40
C MET A 1 -25.17 -3.39 -35.74
N GLN A 2 -24.71 -3.51 -36.98
CA GLN A 2 -23.39 -4.09 -37.31
C GLN A 2 -22.19 -3.34 -36.71
N LYS A 3 -22.25 -1.99 -36.68
CA LYS A 3 -21.16 -1.16 -36.10
C LYS A 3 -21.02 -1.32 -34.58
N ASP A 4 -22.17 -1.56 -33.91
CA ASP A 4 -22.19 -1.81 -32.46
C ASP A 4 -21.73 -3.22 -32.10
N GLN A 5 -22.03 -4.22 -32.94
CA GLN A 5 -21.51 -5.59 -32.76
C GLN A 5 -20.00 -5.66 -33.00
N LEU A 6 -19.50 -4.94 -33.99
CA LEU A 6 -18.04 -4.87 -34.27
C LEU A 6 -17.27 -4.16 -33.14
N ASN A 7 -17.88 -3.15 -32.54
CA ASN A 7 -17.30 -2.47 -31.37
C ASN A 7 -17.33 -3.34 -30.11
N ARG A 8 -18.36 -4.14 -29.88
CA ARG A 8 -18.44 -5.06 -28.74
C ARG A 8 -17.32 -6.09 -28.77
N LYS A 9 -16.98 -6.66 -29.92
CA LYS A 9 -15.88 -7.63 -30.06
C LYS A 9 -14.52 -7.06 -29.67
N LYS A 10 -14.30 -5.74 -29.76
CA LYS A 10 -12.99 -5.10 -29.50
C LYS A 10 -12.66 -4.90 -28.03
N TYR A 11 -13.66 -4.74 -27.15
CA TYR A 11 -13.41 -4.51 -25.72
C TYR A 11 -13.72 -5.72 -24.85
N LEU A 12 -14.39 -6.74 -25.38
CA LEU A 12 -14.73 -7.95 -24.64
C LEU A 12 -13.52 -8.63 -23.98
N PRO A 13 -12.33 -8.76 -24.63
CA PRO A 13 -11.16 -9.32 -23.98
C PRO A 13 -10.70 -8.53 -22.75
N PHE A 14 -10.79 -7.20 -22.79
CA PHE A 14 -10.47 -6.36 -21.64
C PHE A 14 -11.49 -6.48 -20.51
N VAL A 15 -12.79 -6.61 -20.84
CA VAL A 15 -13.84 -6.87 -19.84
C VAL A 15 -13.55 -8.19 -19.12
N ILE A 16 -13.32 -9.26 -19.89
CA ILE A 16 -13.01 -10.58 -19.34
C ILE A 16 -11.73 -10.51 -18.49
N GLY A 17 -10.68 -9.89 -19.01
CA GLY A 17 -9.42 -9.70 -18.30
C GLY A 17 -9.59 -8.89 -17.00
N THR A 18 -10.38 -7.82 -17.02
CA THR A 18 -10.72 -7.03 -15.82
C THR A 18 -11.43 -7.88 -14.77
N LEU A 19 -12.38 -8.73 -15.22
CA LEU A 19 -13.09 -9.64 -14.32
C LEU A 19 -12.14 -10.70 -13.72
N ILE A 20 -11.26 -11.30 -14.54
CA ILE A 20 -10.27 -12.26 -14.05
C ILE A 20 -9.38 -11.61 -12.99
N TRP A 21 -8.80 -10.45 -13.26
CA TRP A 21 -7.97 -9.72 -12.30
C TRP A 21 -8.77 -9.32 -11.06
N GLY A 22 -10.02 -8.86 -11.22
CA GLY A 22 -10.90 -8.53 -10.12
C GLY A 22 -11.16 -9.72 -9.20
N VAL A 23 -11.52 -10.87 -9.76
CA VAL A 23 -11.71 -12.11 -8.99
C VAL A 23 -10.42 -12.54 -8.31
N THR A 24 -9.28 -12.39 -8.97
CA THR A 24 -7.96 -12.70 -8.39
C THR A 24 -7.66 -11.82 -7.17
N VAL A 25 -7.87 -10.50 -7.26
CA VAL A 25 -7.67 -9.58 -6.13
C VAL A 25 -8.60 -9.91 -4.97
N LEU A 26 -9.87 -10.18 -5.25
CA LEU A 26 -10.82 -10.61 -4.22
C LEU A 26 -10.39 -11.93 -3.57
N TRP A 27 -9.98 -12.90 -4.38
CA TRP A 27 -9.48 -14.18 -3.88
C TRP A 27 -8.29 -14.00 -2.94
N ILE A 28 -7.30 -13.16 -3.33
CA ILE A 28 -6.14 -12.85 -2.51
C ILE A 28 -6.57 -12.23 -1.17
N ASN A 29 -7.51 -11.27 -1.19
CA ASN A 29 -7.98 -10.62 0.03
C ASN A 29 -8.63 -11.61 1.01
N PHE A 30 -9.45 -12.54 0.52
CA PHE A 30 -10.16 -13.47 1.39
C PHE A 30 -9.37 -14.72 1.77
N HIS A 31 -8.25 -14.99 1.10
CA HIS A 31 -7.43 -16.16 1.36
C HIS A 31 -5.99 -15.82 1.76
N GLY A 32 -5.70 -14.57 2.05
CA GLY A 32 -4.35 -14.07 2.18
C GLY A 32 -3.79 -13.98 3.60
N ALA A 33 -4.43 -14.58 4.61
CA ALA A 33 -3.97 -14.53 6.00
C ALA A 33 -2.51 -14.99 6.16
N GLN A 34 -2.09 -16.03 5.43
CA GLN A 34 -0.72 -16.56 5.45
C GLN A 34 0.31 -15.62 4.79
N TRP A 35 -0.12 -14.53 4.19
CA TRP A 35 0.75 -13.51 3.59
C TRP A 35 0.76 -12.20 4.37
N PHE A 36 0.13 -12.19 5.55
CA PHE A 36 0.17 -11.03 6.43
C PHE A 36 1.59 -10.77 6.89
N ASN A 37 2.03 -9.54 6.74
CA ASN A 37 3.24 -9.05 7.38
C ASN A 37 2.89 -8.21 8.61
N PHE A 38 3.92 -7.70 9.27
CA PHE A 38 3.76 -6.83 10.44
C PHE A 38 2.89 -5.60 10.17
N ASP A 39 3.11 -4.91 9.05
CA ASP A 39 2.36 -3.70 8.72
C ASP A 39 0.86 -3.99 8.47
N MET A 40 0.56 -5.09 7.78
CA MET A 40 -0.82 -5.51 7.53
C MET A 40 -1.52 -5.90 8.83
N PHE A 41 -0.81 -6.61 9.70
CA PHE A 41 -1.33 -7.01 10.99
C PHE A 41 -1.55 -5.80 11.88
N ALA A 42 -0.64 -4.83 11.89
CA ALA A 42 -0.80 -3.57 12.62
C ALA A 42 -2.06 -2.81 12.15
N ASP A 43 -2.29 -2.73 10.85
CA ASP A 43 -3.49 -2.10 10.28
C ASP A 43 -4.78 -2.86 10.64
N ALA A 44 -4.76 -4.19 10.66
CA ALA A 44 -5.89 -5.01 11.11
C ALA A 44 -6.16 -4.83 12.61
N SER A 45 -5.10 -4.75 13.41
CA SER A 45 -5.19 -4.53 14.85
C SER A 45 -5.71 -3.14 15.21
N VAL A 46 -5.27 -2.07 14.49
CA VAL A 46 -5.83 -0.73 14.73
C VAL A 46 -7.30 -0.66 14.34
N ALA A 47 -7.72 -1.36 13.29
CA ALA A 47 -9.14 -1.45 12.91
C ALA A 47 -9.97 -2.07 14.03
N LYS A 48 -9.49 -3.16 14.64
CA LYS A 48 -10.09 -3.77 15.84
C LYS A 48 -10.23 -2.75 16.99
N ARG A 49 -9.14 -2.06 17.33
CA ARG A 49 -9.15 -1.04 18.40
C ARG A 49 -10.08 0.13 18.13
N MET A 50 -10.13 0.60 16.87
CA MET A 50 -11.09 1.63 16.46
C MET A 50 -12.54 1.21 16.68
N ALA A 51 -12.87 -0.04 16.37
CA ALA A 51 -14.21 -0.60 16.56
C ALA A 51 -14.54 -0.76 18.04
N GLU A 52 -13.63 -1.34 18.84
CA GLU A 52 -13.82 -1.58 20.27
C GLU A 52 -13.96 -0.28 21.06
N GLN A 53 -13.19 0.76 20.72
CA GLN A 53 -13.23 2.06 21.42
C GLN A 53 -14.14 3.09 20.74
N HIS A 54 -14.80 2.75 19.63
CA HIS A 54 -15.64 3.67 18.85
C HIS A 54 -14.92 4.99 18.52
N SER A 55 -13.61 4.91 18.19
CA SER A 55 -12.76 6.08 18.00
C SER A 55 -11.78 5.88 16.83
N PHE A 56 -11.60 6.92 16.01
CA PHE A 56 -10.52 6.96 15.01
C PHE A 56 -9.12 7.12 15.65
N PHE A 57 -9.07 7.43 16.95
CA PHE A 57 -7.85 7.66 17.71
C PHE A 57 -7.90 6.83 19.01
N PRO A 58 -7.73 5.50 18.93
CA PRO A 58 -7.70 4.64 20.11
C PRO A 58 -6.60 5.10 21.08
N LYS A 59 -6.92 5.16 22.39
CA LYS A 59 -6.01 5.69 23.41
C LYS A 59 -4.79 4.79 23.67
N ASP A 60 -4.99 3.49 23.49
CA ASP A 60 -3.98 2.45 23.68
C ASP A 60 -3.20 2.12 22.40
N TRP A 61 -3.31 2.95 21.37
CA TRP A 61 -2.65 2.74 20.09
C TRP A 61 -1.57 3.78 19.81
N VAL A 62 -0.42 3.33 19.34
CA VAL A 62 0.66 4.19 18.89
C VAL A 62 0.64 4.27 17.37
N PHE A 63 0.26 5.42 16.83
CA PHE A 63 0.25 5.61 15.38
C PHE A 63 1.67 5.74 14.83
N GLY A 64 1.93 5.09 13.70
CA GLY A 64 3.17 5.24 12.96
C GLY A 64 3.27 6.60 12.25
N ASN A 65 3.34 6.59 10.92
CA ASN A 65 3.55 7.80 10.12
C ASN A 65 2.24 8.43 9.59
N GLN A 66 1.07 7.91 9.97
CA GLN A 66 -0.23 8.44 9.53
C GLN A 66 -1.35 8.04 10.49
N TYR A 67 -2.44 8.83 10.49
CA TYR A 67 -3.74 8.43 11.01
C TYR A 67 -4.56 7.70 9.94
N TYR A 68 -5.65 7.03 10.37
CA TYR A 68 -6.51 6.24 9.48
C TYR A 68 -7.97 6.69 9.61
N ILE A 69 -8.39 7.75 8.89
CA ILE A 69 -9.75 8.27 8.96
C ILE A 69 -10.58 7.82 7.75
N ILE A 70 -10.07 7.98 6.54
CA ILE A 70 -10.69 7.47 5.31
C ILE A 70 -9.87 6.36 4.65
N ALA A 71 -8.98 5.75 5.42
CA ALA A 71 -8.13 4.64 5.01
C ALA A 71 -8.81 3.28 5.20
N THR A 72 -8.22 2.25 4.64
CA THR A 72 -8.72 0.87 4.72
C THR A 72 -8.97 0.41 6.16
N PRO A 73 -8.11 0.69 7.17
CA PRO A 73 -8.38 0.31 8.56
C PRO A 73 -9.66 0.89 9.15
N ALA A 74 -9.99 2.15 8.82
CA ALA A 74 -11.24 2.75 9.31
C ALA A 74 -12.49 2.07 8.72
N ILE A 75 -12.43 1.66 7.46
CA ILE A 75 -13.49 0.87 6.81
C ILE A 75 -13.54 -0.53 7.42
N ALA A 76 -12.39 -1.13 7.71
CA ALA A 76 -12.30 -2.42 8.36
C ALA A 76 -12.88 -2.40 9.79
N ALA A 77 -12.75 -1.28 10.52
CA ALA A 77 -13.37 -1.12 11.82
C ALA A 77 -14.91 -1.25 11.77
N LEU A 78 -15.55 -0.73 10.70
CA LEU A 78 -16.99 -0.91 10.50
C LEU A 78 -17.34 -2.38 10.24
N PHE A 79 -16.54 -3.09 9.47
CA PHE A 79 -16.73 -4.52 9.25
C PHE A 79 -16.44 -5.34 10.51
N TYR A 80 -15.44 -4.93 11.30
CA TYR A 80 -15.12 -5.61 12.56
C TYR A 80 -16.28 -5.55 13.56
N SER A 81 -17.00 -4.44 13.62
CA SER A 81 -18.21 -4.33 14.45
C SER A 81 -19.31 -5.34 14.07
N ILE A 82 -19.22 -5.96 12.89
CA ILE A 82 -20.18 -6.96 12.40
C ILE A 82 -19.62 -8.39 12.52
N PHE A 83 -18.38 -8.58 12.11
CA PHE A 83 -17.79 -9.93 11.95
C PHE A 83 -16.95 -10.36 13.17
N HIS A 84 -16.51 -9.43 14.00
CA HIS A 84 -15.61 -9.68 15.13
C HIS A 84 -14.35 -10.51 14.74
N ASN A 85 -13.86 -10.28 13.54
CA ASN A 85 -12.66 -10.91 12.99
C ASN A 85 -11.86 -9.87 12.20
N SER A 86 -10.65 -9.56 12.66
CA SER A 86 -9.84 -8.47 12.13
C SER A 86 -9.37 -8.73 10.69
N VAL A 87 -8.95 -9.97 10.41
CA VAL A 87 -8.48 -10.37 9.08
C VAL A 87 -9.61 -10.35 8.05
N LEU A 88 -10.78 -10.92 8.39
CA LEU A 88 -11.96 -10.90 7.51
C LEU A 88 -12.43 -9.47 7.26
N SER A 89 -12.45 -8.63 8.29
CA SER A 89 -12.83 -7.23 8.19
C SER A 89 -11.89 -6.44 7.28
N MET A 90 -10.59 -6.71 7.39
CA MET A 90 -9.58 -6.10 6.53
C MET A 90 -9.71 -6.57 5.08
N SER A 91 -10.01 -7.86 4.87
CA SER A 91 -10.27 -8.44 3.55
C SER A 91 -11.47 -7.78 2.86
N CYS A 92 -12.57 -7.58 3.59
CA CYS A 92 -13.76 -6.87 3.10
C CYS A 92 -13.45 -5.40 2.78
N ALA A 93 -12.73 -4.71 3.65
CA ALA A 93 -12.37 -3.31 3.48
C ALA A 93 -11.45 -3.08 2.26
N SER A 94 -10.40 -3.90 2.12
CA SER A 94 -9.49 -3.83 0.98
C SER A 94 -10.20 -4.15 -0.34
N SER A 95 -11.10 -5.14 -0.32
CA SER A 95 -11.92 -5.50 -1.48
C SER A 95 -12.87 -4.37 -1.89
N LEU A 96 -13.50 -3.71 -0.91
CA LEU A 96 -14.34 -2.53 -1.15
C LEU A 96 -13.53 -1.37 -1.73
N MET A 97 -12.36 -1.08 -1.16
CA MET A 97 -11.46 -0.03 -1.67
C MET A 97 -11.04 -0.30 -3.11
N PHE A 98 -10.67 -1.53 -3.44
CA PHE A 98 -10.36 -1.94 -4.81
C PHE A 98 -11.51 -1.67 -5.77
N LEU A 99 -12.74 -2.08 -5.42
CA LEU A 99 -13.92 -1.84 -6.25
C LEU A 99 -14.21 -0.34 -6.40
N LEU A 100 -14.08 0.43 -5.33
CA LEU A 100 -14.26 1.90 -5.37
C LEU A 100 -13.22 2.56 -6.29
N ILE A 101 -11.97 2.12 -6.30
CA ILE A 101 -10.93 2.62 -7.21
C ILE A 101 -11.33 2.35 -8.66
N LEU A 102 -11.75 1.14 -9.01
CA LEU A 102 -12.19 0.81 -10.38
C LEU A 102 -13.40 1.62 -10.80
N LEU A 103 -14.40 1.75 -9.92
CA LEU A 103 -15.61 2.56 -10.19
C LEU A 103 -15.26 4.04 -10.34
N CYS A 104 -14.37 4.56 -9.48
CA CYS A 104 -13.94 5.95 -9.56
C CYS A 104 -13.11 6.21 -10.82
N PHE A 105 -12.23 5.28 -11.22
CA PHE A 105 -11.51 5.37 -12.50
C PHE A 105 -12.49 5.41 -13.68
N TRP A 106 -13.45 4.47 -13.73
CA TRP A 106 -14.48 4.46 -14.76
C TRP A 106 -15.27 5.78 -14.80
N TRP A 107 -15.73 6.25 -13.64
CA TRP A 107 -16.48 7.49 -13.53
C TRP A 107 -15.64 8.70 -13.97
N SER A 108 -14.39 8.79 -13.56
CA SER A 108 -13.50 9.93 -13.84
C SER A 108 -13.19 10.06 -15.32
N PHE A 109 -12.87 8.97 -16.00
CA PHE A 109 -12.36 9.01 -17.37
C PHE A 109 -13.41 8.75 -18.46
N ARG A 110 -14.62 8.28 -18.11
CA ARG A 110 -15.71 8.11 -19.06
C ARG A 110 -16.00 9.35 -19.93
N PRO A 111 -15.86 10.62 -19.47
CA PRO A 111 -16.12 11.78 -20.32
C PRO A 111 -15.09 12.02 -21.43
N ILE A 112 -13.92 11.41 -21.37
CA ILE A 112 -12.80 11.63 -22.32
C ILE A 112 -12.37 10.39 -23.08
N LEU A 113 -12.83 9.21 -22.70
CA LEU A 113 -12.44 7.93 -23.29
C LEU A 113 -13.64 7.23 -23.92
N SER A 114 -13.44 6.60 -25.08
CA SER A 114 -14.41 5.65 -25.65
C SER A 114 -14.51 4.37 -24.78
N LYS A 115 -15.62 3.63 -24.92
CA LYS A 115 -15.81 2.37 -24.16
C LYS A 115 -14.63 1.40 -24.29
N PRO A 116 -14.07 1.10 -25.49
CA PRO A 116 -12.93 0.21 -25.61
C PRO A 116 -11.67 0.72 -24.91
N ALA A 117 -11.37 2.03 -25.02
CA ALA A 117 -10.24 2.65 -24.35
C ALA A 117 -10.40 2.63 -22.83
N LEU A 118 -11.60 2.91 -22.33
CA LEU A 118 -11.91 2.86 -20.91
C LEU A 118 -11.71 1.46 -20.32
N TRP A 119 -12.17 0.41 -21.02
CA TRP A 119 -11.98 -0.97 -20.58
C TRP A 119 -10.50 -1.41 -20.64
N SER A 120 -9.71 -0.93 -21.61
CA SER A 120 -8.27 -1.20 -21.62
C SER A 120 -7.56 -0.57 -20.41
N GLY A 121 -7.95 0.65 -20.02
CA GLY A 121 -7.47 1.29 -18.80
C GLY A 121 -7.92 0.57 -17.53
N LEU A 122 -9.19 0.14 -17.45
CA LEU A 122 -9.70 -0.63 -16.31
C LEU A 122 -8.99 -1.99 -16.16
N PHE A 123 -8.68 -2.67 -17.25
CA PHE A 123 -7.89 -3.90 -17.23
C PHE A 123 -6.51 -3.68 -16.61
N CYS A 124 -5.83 -2.62 -17.02
CA CYS A 124 -4.55 -2.26 -16.43
C CYS A 124 -4.69 -1.85 -14.97
N MET A 125 -5.74 -1.06 -14.65
CA MET A 125 -6.03 -0.60 -13.28
C MET A 125 -6.40 -1.76 -12.35
N ALA A 126 -7.02 -2.83 -12.86
CA ALA A 126 -7.37 -4.01 -12.06
C ALA A 126 -6.13 -4.85 -11.65
N GLY A 127 -4.95 -4.56 -12.19
CA GLY A 127 -3.72 -5.21 -11.79
C GLY A 127 -2.79 -5.63 -12.92
N ALA A 128 -3.26 -5.63 -14.17
CA ALA A 128 -2.51 -6.20 -15.30
C ALA A 128 -1.12 -5.54 -15.54
N THR A 129 -0.93 -4.29 -15.13
CA THR A 129 0.33 -3.54 -15.27
C THR A 129 0.99 -3.18 -13.94
N ILE A 130 0.54 -3.76 -12.85
CA ILE A 130 1.18 -3.60 -11.54
C ILE A 130 2.34 -4.58 -11.47
N LEU A 131 3.52 -4.11 -11.83
CA LEU A 131 4.76 -4.84 -11.71
C LEU A 131 5.28 -4.63 -10.30
N GLY A 132 5.00 -5.55 -9.44
CA GLY A 132 5.48 -5.53 -8.07
C GLY A 132 6.21 -6.81 -7.74
N ASP A 133 6.67 -6.93 -6.51
CA ASP A 133 7.04 -8.21 -5.96
C ASP A 133 5.84 -9.14 -5.97
N SER A 134 6.11 -10.43 -5.86
CA SER A 134 5.06 -11.42 -5.70
C SER A 134 4.11 -10.99 -4.55
N ILE A 135 2.89 -11.46 -4.58
CA ILE A 135 1.87 -11.13 -3.58
C ILE A 135 2.34 -11.47 -2.16
N SER A 136 3.19 -12.49 -2.02
CA SER A 136 3.78 -12.94 -0.77
C SER A 136 4.96 -12.08 -0.31
N SER A 137 5.56 -11.28 -1.18
CA SER A 137 6.65 -10.39 -0.81
C SER A 137 6.13 -8.99 -0.54
N SER A 138 6.28 -8.61 0.61
CA SER A 138 5.79 -7.57 1.47
C SER A 138 5.66 -6.13 0.95
N THR A 139 5.92 -5.70 -0.27
CA THR A 139 6.12 -4.25 -0.33
C THR A 139 5.54 -3.45 -1.48
N TYR A 140 5.22 -4.00 -2.63
CA TYR A 140 4.92 -3.11 -3.74
C TYR A 140 3.73 -3.55 -4.59
N GLY A 141 3.06 -2.59 -5.15
CA GLY A 141 2.04 -2.79 -6.14
C GLY A 141 0.70 -3.26 -5.61
N PHE A 142 0.46 -4.55 -5.58
CA PHE A 142 -0.84 -5.08 -5.14
C PHE A 142 -1.14 -4.78 -3.68
N GLN A 143 -0.17 -5.00 -2.79
CA GLN A 143 -0.35 -4.81 -1.36
C GLN A 143 -0.71 -3.37 -1.00
N ILE A 144 0.01 -2.39 -1.57
CA ILE A 144 -0.20 -0.99 -1.21
C ILE A 144 -1.48 -0.40 -1.78
N LEU A 145 -2.10 -1.03 -2.78
CA LEU A 145 -3.29 -0.52 -3.44
C LEU A 145 -4.54 -1.37 -3.24
N TYR A 146 -4.43 -2.70 -3.26
CA TYR A 146 -5.59 -3.55 -3.48
C TYR A 146 -5.73 -4.70 -2.50
N THR A 147 -4.65 -5.13 -1.86
CA THR A 147 -4.70 -6.30 -1.00
C THR A 147 -4.32 -5.97 0.42
N MET A 148 -4.90 -6.69 1.35
CA MET A 148 -4.59 -6.61 2.77
C MET A 148 -4.71 -5.18 3.34
N ALA A 149 -3.60 -4.49 3.56
CA ALA A 149 -3.59 -3.19 4.20
C ALA A 149 -3.97 -2.02 3.28
N SER A 150 -3.74 -2.14 1.96
CA SER A 150 -4.10 -1.12 0.94
C SER A 150 -3.70 0.32 1.32
N TYR A 151 -2.46 0.53 1.77
CA TYR A 151 -1.97 1.79 2.38
C TYR A 151 -2.21 3.05 1.55
N TYR A 152 -2.15 2.96 0.23
CA TYR A 152 -2.28 4.09 -0.69
C TYR A 152 -3.61 4.12 -1.43
N ALA A 153 -4.51 3.17 -1.17
CA ALA A 153 -5.81 3.09 -1.82
C ALA A 153 -6.64 4.37 -1.63
N CYS A 154 -6.70 4.91 -0.43
CA CYS A 154 -7.44 6.13 -0.13
C CYS A 154 -6.88 7.35 -0.89
N TYR A 155 -5.56 7.50 -0.98
CA TYR A 155 -4.93 8.61 -1.72
C TYR A 155 -5.22 8.51 -3.21
N LEU A 156 -5.14 7.30 -3.78
CA LEU A 156 -5.48 7.05 -5.18
C LEU A 156 -6.96 7.31 -5.47
N LEU A 157 -7.86 6.89 -4.56
CA LEU A 157 -9.29 7.11 -4.69
C LEU A 157 -9.63 8.61 -4.70
N VAL A 158 -9.06 9.38 -3.75
CA VAL A 158 -9.29 10.84 -3.67
C VAL A 158 -8.67 11.55 -4.87
N LEU A 159 -7.49 11.14 -5.32
CA LEU A 159 -6.86 11.65 -6.53
C LEU A 159 -7.76 11.42 -7.77
N LEU A 160 -8.29 10.22 -7.95
CA LEU A 160 -9.23 9.91 -9.02
C LEU A 160 -10.50 10.77 -8.95
N LEU A 161 -11.06 10.99 -7.75
CA LEU A 161 -12.21 11.86 -7.54
C LEU A 161 -11.94 13.29 -8.01
N HIS A 162 -10.80 13.88 -7.62
CA HIS A 162 -10.40 15.22 -8.04
C HIS A 162 -10.19 15.33 -9.55
N LEU A 163 -9.50 14.35 -10.15
CA LEU A 163 -9.32 14.30 -11.60
C LEU A 163 -10.67 14.19 -12.34
N GLY A 164 -11.59 13.39 -11.82
CA GLY A 164 -12.93 13.25 -12.39
C GLY A 164 -13.73 14.56 -12.35
N ILE A 165 -13.62 15.32 -11.27
CA ILE A 165 -14.23 16.66 -11.14
C ILE A 165 -13.55 17.63 -12.12
N TRP A 166 -12.22 17.67 -12.15
CA TRP A 166 -11.46 18.54 -13.06
C TRP A 166 -11.81 18.28 -14.54
N ILE A 167 -11.85 17.01 -14.95
CA ILE A 167 -12.24 16.63 -16.32
C ILE A 167 -13.64 17.16 -16.65
N ARG A 168 -14.60 17.05 -15.73
CA ARG A 168 -15.98 17.55 -15.95
C ARG A 168 -16.01 19.06 -16.05
N MET A 169 -15.29 19.78 -15.19
CA MET A 169 -15.15 21.24 -15.29
C MET A 169 -14.55 21.65 -16.64
N GLY A 170 -13.47 21.00 -17.07
CA GLY A 170 -12.80 21.27 -18.34
C GLY A 170 -13.65 20.92 -19.58
N LYS A 171 -14.56 19.94 -19.47
CA LYS A 171 -15.56 19.58 -20.50
C LYS A 171 -16.87 20.35 -20.35
N ARG A 172 -16.98 21.26 -19.39
CA ARG A 172 -18.19 22.03 -19.04
C ARG A 172 -19.42 21.15 -18.73
N LEU A 173 -19.15 19.98 -18.17
CA LEU A 173 -20.20 19.09 -17.68
C LEU A 173 -20.63 19.51 -16.27
N PRO A 174 -21.88 19.22 -15.86
CA PRO A 174 -22.35 19.59 -14.53
C PRO A 174 -21.58 18.83 -13.43
N VAL A 175 -21.19 19.57 -12.41
CA VAL A 175 -20.61 19.05 -11.16
C VAL A 175 -21.51 19.48 -10.02
N SER A 176 -22.04 18.53 -9.26
CA SER A 176 -22.92 18.85 -8.12
C SER A 176 -22.12 19.49 -6.97
N ARG A 177 -22.77 20.35 -6.19
CA ARG A 177 -22.16 20.96 -4.99
C ARG A 177 -21.77 19.90 -3.96
N GLY A 178 -22.58 18.84 -3.81
CA GLY A 178 -22.29 17.73 -2.91
C GLY A 178 -20.99 17.00 -3.27
N LEU A 179 -20.73 16.81 -4.58
CA LEU A 179 -19.50 16.18 -5.06
C LEU A 179 -18.26 17.06 -4.81
N LEU A 180 -18.39 18.38 -4.98
CA LEU A 180 -17.32 19.32 -4.62
C LEU A 180 -17.03 19.29 -3.12
N LEU A 181 -18.07 19.34 -2.30
CA LEU A 181 -17.96 19.25 -0.86
C LEU A 181 -17.29 17.95 -0.43
N LEU A 182 -17.72 16.82 -1.00
CA LEU A 182 -17.10 15.51 -0.75
C LEU A 182 -15.59 15.51 -1.04
N ALA A 183 -15.19 16.05 -2.19
CA ALA A 183 -13.78 16.12 -2.57
C ALA A 183 -12.97 17.01 -1.61
N LEU A 184 -13.49 18.18 -1.25
CA LEU A 184 -12.83 19.11 -0.32
C LEU A 184 -12.74 18.51 1.09
N THR A 185 -13.80 17.86 1.58
CA THR A 185 -13.77 17.14 2.86
C THR A 185 -12.77 16.00 2.83
N ALA A 186 -12.69 15.26 1.73
CA ALA A 186 -11.69 14.19 1.57
C ALA A 186 -10.27 14.74 1.63
N SER A 187 -9.97 15.86 0.96
CA SER A 187 -8.65 16.50 1.04
C SER A 187 -8.32 17.02 2.44
N PHE A 188 -9.29 17.59 3.15
CA PHE A 188 -9.11 17.98 4.55
C PHE A 188 -8.76 16.76 5.41
N THR A 189 -9.51 15.68 5.27
CA THR A 189 -9.30 14.43 6.02
C THR A 189 -7.96 13.79 5.71
N LEU A 190 -7.54 13.74 4.43
CA LEU A 190 -6.21 13.25 4.06
C LEU A 190 -5.09 14.15 4.61
N GLY A 191 -5.31 15.46 4.73
CA GLY A 191 -4.41 16.37 5.43
C GLY A 191 -4.26 16.02 6.91
N ILE A 192 -5.37 15.67 7.60
CA ILE A 192 -5.29 15.15 8.97
C ILE A 192 -4.50 13.84 9.01
N GLN A 193 -4.67 12.95 8.03
CA GLN A 193 -3.99 11.66 8.02
C GLN A 193 -2.47 11.79 7.81
N SER A 194 -2.04 12.53 6.79
CA SER A 194 -0.62 12.70 6.48
C SER A 194 -0.38 13.78 5.40
N GLN A 195 0.90 14.10 5.19
CA GLN A 195 1.33 15.08 4.18
C GLN A 195 1.41 14.52 2.73
N ARG A 196 1.08 13.24 2.50
CA ARG A 196 1.30 12.58 1.20
C ARG A 196 0.48 13.20 0.07
N GLU A 197 -0.77 13.60 0.34
CA GLU A 197 -1.64 14.22 -0.66
C GLU A 197 -1.10 15.57 -1.16
N MET A 198 -0.40 16.30 -0.30
CA MET A 198 0.21 17.58 -0.66
C MET A 198 1.11 17.46 -1.88
N LEU A 199 1.99 16.44 -1.90
CA LEU A 199 2.95 16.21 -2.99
C LEU A 199 2.33 15.56 -4.21
N THR A 200 1.35 14.68 -4.01
CA THR A 200 0.83 13.84 -5.09
C THR A 200 -0.41 14.42 -5.78
N LEU A 201 -1.16 15.29 -5.10
CA LEU A 201 -2.35 15.94 -5.65
C LEU A 201 -2.29 17.47 -5.55
N CYS A 202 -2.16 18.02 -4.35
CA CYS A 202 -2.46 19.44 -4.14
C CYS A 202 -1.51 20.38 -4.91
N ILE A 203 -0.20 20.22 -4.74
CA ILE A 203 0.80 21.05 -5.41
C ILE A 203 0.76 20.86 -6.93
N PRO A 204 0.81 19.63 -7.50
CA PRO A 204 0.74 19.44 -8.94
C PRO A 204 -0.54 19.99 -9.57
N PHE A 205 -1.68 19.80 -8.90
CA PHE A 205 -2.97 20.28 -9.38
C PHE A 205 -3.03 21.81 -9.38
N PHE A 206 -2.59 22.45 -8.31
CA PHE A 206 -2.52 23.91 -8.21
C PHE A 206 -1.60 24.50 -9.28
N LEU A 207 -0.40 23.96 -9.46
CA LEU A 207 0.56 24.46 -10.44
C LEU A 207 -0.01 24.39 -11.87
N ILE A 208 -0.61 23.27 -12.25
CA ILE A 208 -1.23 23.14 -13.58
C ILE A 208 -2.42 24.08 -13.72
N ALA A 209 -3.30 24.14 -12.73
CA ALA A 209 -4.46 25.02 -12.78
C ALA A 209 -4.06 26.50 -12.90
N LEU A 210 -3.00 26.91 -12.18
CA LEU A 210 -2.44 28.25 -12.25
C LEU A 210 -1.86 28.55 -13.64
N LEU A 211 -1.04 27.66 -14.19
CA LEU A 211 -0.46 27.82 -15.52
C LEU A 211 -1.53 27.91 -16.62
N LEU A 212 -2.56 27.09 -16.55
CA LEU A 212 -3.68 27.11 -17.50
C LEU A 212 -4.48 28.41 -17.41
N TRP A 213 -4.77 28.87 -16.19
CA TRP A 213 -5.45 30.15 -15.98
C TRP A 213 -4.59 31.34 -16.46
N MET A 214 -3.29 31.36 -16.16
CA MET A 214 -2.39 32.41 -16.63
C MET A 214 -2.35 32.49 -18.15
N ARG A 215 -2.37 31.36 -18.83
CA ARG A 215 -2.39 31.29 -20.30
C ARG A 215 -3.71 31.75 -20.91
N ASN A 216 -4.82 31.59 -20.20
CA ASN A 216 -6.17 31.91 -20.72
C ASN A 216 -7.05 32.51 -19.61
N LYS A 217 -6.72 33.73 -19.19
CA LYS A 217 -7.37 34.45 -18.06
C LYS A 217 -8.86 34.68 -18.26
N SER A 218 -9.33 34.75 -19.51
CA SER A 218 -10.73 35.00 -19.84
C SER A 218 -11.62 33.75 -19.81
N ASP A 219 -11.05 32.54 -19.74
CA ASP A 219 -11.82 31.30 -19.69
C ASP A 219 -12.37 31.08 -18.28
N SER A 220 -13.69 31.13 -18.15
CA SER A 220 -14.40 30.89 -16.89
C SER A 220 -14.19 29.47 -16.34
N GLY A 221 -13.95 28.48 -17.21
CA GLY A 221 -13.66 27.09 -16.84
C GLY A 221 -12.31 26.97 -16.16
N GLU A 222 -11.26 27.62 -16.69
CA GLU A 222 -9.92 27.63 -16.09
C GLU A 222 -9.92 28.36 -14.75
N LYS A 223 -10.69 29.47 -14.63
CA LYS A 223 -10.88 30.17 -13.35
C LYS A 223 -11.54 29.26 -12.30
N LYS A 224 -12.60 28.52 -12.65
CA LYS A 224 -13.26 27.58 -11.74
C LYS A 224 -12.32 26.45 -11.33
N THR A 225 -11.53 25.94 -12.26
CA THR A 225 -10.50 24.92 -11.98
C THR A 225 -9.45 25.43 -10.98
N LEU A 226 -8.95 26.67 -11.17
CA LEU A 226 -7.99 27.28 -10.25
C LEU A 226 -8.60 27.48 -8.85
N VAL A 227 -9.84 27.96 -8.76
CA VAL A 227 -10.54 28.11 -7.46
C VAL A 227 -10.67 26.77 -6.78
N PHE A 228 -11.05 25.70 -7.51
CA PHE A 228 -11.16 24.37 -6.96
C PHE A 228 -9.79 23.84 -6.49
N ALA A 229 -8.72 24.02 -7.26
CA ALA A 229 -7.37 23.61 -6.89
C ALA A 229 -6.86 24.36 -5.65
N LEU A 230 -7.10 25.67 -5.55
CA LEU A 230 -6.78 26.47 -4.36
C LEU A 230 -7.57 26.03 -3.14
N SER A 231 -8.88 25.72 -3.31
CA SER A 231 -9.70 25.20 -2.23
C SER A 231 -9.21 23.82 -1.76
N THR A 232 -8.82 22.94 -2.68
CA THR A 232 -8.23 21.62 -2.36
C THR A 232 -6.95 21.78 -1.54
N LEU A 233 -6.04 22.65 -2.00
CA LEU A 233 -4.79 22.96 -1.30
C LEU A 233 -5.05 23.54 0.09
N GLY A 234 -5.97 24.52 0.19
CA GLY A 234 -6.33 25.17 1.47
C GLY A 234 -6.95 24.17 2.46
N MET A 235 -7.84 23.30 2.00
CA MET A 235 -8.45 22.26 2.85
C MET A 235 -7.43 21.23 3.33
N ASN A 236 -6.51 20.82 2.47
CA ASN A 236 -5.44 19.89 2.87
C ASN A 236 -4.49 20.55 3.89
N LEU A 237 -4.10 21.80 3.68
CA LEU A 237 -3.30 22.58 4.65
C LEU A 237 -4.00 22.72 6.00
N ALA A 238 -5.30 23.04 5.99
CA ALA A 238 -6.10 23.08 7.22
C ALA A 238 -6.13 21.72 7.93
N GLY A 239 -6.25 20.63 7.17
CA GLY A 239 -6.12 19.26 7.70
C GLY A 239 -4.77 18.98 8.35
N LEU A 240 -3.66 19.42 7.72
CA LEU A 240 -2.31 19.28 8.29
C LEU A 240 -2.14 20.07 9.60
N LEU A 241 -2.72 21.26 9.69
CA LEU A 241 -2.73 22.03 10.95
C LEU A 241 -3.51 21.29 12.04
N CYS A 242 -4.67 20.72 11.70
CA CYS A 242 -5.42 19.85 12.63
C CYS A 242 -4.63 18.61 13.03
N ASN A 243 -3.88 17.99 12.13
CA ASN A 243 -2.99 16.87 12.46
C ASN A 243 -1.98 17.27 13.55
N GLY A 244 -1.33 18.43 13.40
CA GLY A 244 -0.40 18.96 14.41
C GLY A 244 -1.07 19.15 15.78
N TYR A 245 -2.30 19.72 15.80
CA TYR A 245 -3.06 19.91 17.01
C TYR A 245 -3.44 18.56 17.69
N ILE A 246 -3.93 17.59 16.92
CA ILE A 246 -4.29 16.26 17.42
C ILE A 246 -3.08 15.57 18.06
N ARG A 247 -1.91 15.62 17.41
CA ARG A 247 -0.67 15.06 17.97
C ARG A 247 -0.30 15.63 19.34
N GLN A 248 -0.54 16.91 19.55
CA GLN A 248 -0.18 17.59 20.80
C GLN A 248 -1.16 17.33 21.94
N HIS A 249 -2.45 17.05 21.64
CA HIS A 249 -3.52 17.10 22.64
C HIS A 249 -4.25 15.79 22.90
N GLN A 250 -4.13 14.80 22.01
CA GLN A 250 -4.96 13.59 22.09
C GLN A 250 -4.28 12.39 22.78
N GLY A 251 -3.15 12.53 23.43
CA GLY A 251 -2.53 11.42 24.18
C GLY A 251 -2.22 10.15 23.35
N SER A 252 -2.68 10.07 22.09
CA SER A 252 -2.29 9.03 21.17
C SER A 252 -0.80 9.19 20.86
N ARG A 253 -0.01 8.25 21.32
CA ARG A 253 1.44 8.26 21.03
C ARG A 253 1.60 8.14 19.51
N TYR A 254 2.27 9.11 18.94
CA TYR A 254 2.69 9.09 17.56
C TYR A 254 4.18 8.78 17.56
N LEU A 255 4.55 7.64 17.01
CA LEU A 255 5.94 7.42 16.66
C LEU A 255 6.26 8.44 15.56
N SER A 256 6.89 9.53 15.94
CA SER A 256 7.41 10.47 14.97
C SER A 256 8.53 9.75 14.21
N ASN A 257 8.19 9.08 13.13
CA ASN A 257 9.16 8.80 12.08
C ASN A 257 9.50 10.12 11.38
N VAL A 258 9.91 11.08 12.17
CA VAL A 258 10.64 12.28 11.76
C VAL A 258 11.99 11.87 11.16
N SER A 259 12.43 10.64 11.43
CA SER A 259 13.57 10.01 10.79
C SER A 259 13.63 10.26 9.28
N SER A 260 12.51 10.29 8.55
CA SER A 260 12.55 10.58 7.12
C SER A 260 13.02 12.00 6.76
N ILE A 261 12.84 13.00 7.64
CA ILE A 261 13.37 14.36 7.44
C ILE A 261 14.76 14.49 8.05
N GLU A 262 15.00 13.89 9.22
CA GLU A 262 16.30 13.85 9.88
C GLU A 262 17.31 13.04 9.09
N ASP A 263 16.91 11.86 8.58
CA ASP A 263 17.74 11.02 7.72
C ASP A 263 18.04 11.67 6.36
N ALA A 264 17.18 12.55 5.85
CA ALA A 264 17.44 13.34 4.65
C ALA A 264 18.61 14.32 4.82
N GLY A 265 18.98 14.64 6.08
CA GLY A 265 20.20 15.40 6.40
C GLY A 265 21.49 14.64 6.16
N HIS A 266 21.43 13.30 6.10
CA HIS A 266 22.58 12.43 5.91
C HIS A 266 22.80 12.14 4.42
N GLY A 267 23.83 12.70 3.81
CA GLY A 267 24.25 12.45 2.44
C GLY A 267 24.24 13.67 1.53
N SER A 268 25.01 13.60 0.46
CA SER A 268 25.09 14.66 -0.55
C SER A 268 23.78 14.70 -1.39
N ILE A 269 23.48 15.86 -2.00
CA ILE A 269 22.38 16.00 -2.97
C ILE A 269 22.49 14.95 -4.08
N GLY A 270 23.72 14.61 -4.51
CA GLY A 270 23.97 13.58 -5.50
C GLY A 270 23.54 12.19 -5.02
N THR A 271 23.87 11.82 -3.80
CA THR A 271 23.44 10.54 -3.20
C THR A 271 21.91 10.44 -3.17
N ARG A 272 21.25 11.48 -2.66
CA ARG A 272 19.76 11.55 -2.59
C ARG A 272 19.10 11.52 -3.97
N PHE A 273 19.73 12.13 -4.99
CA PHE A 273 19.28 12.04 -6.37
C PHE A 273 19.29 10.57 -6.87
N PHE A 274 20.41 9.87 -6.66
CA PHE A 274 20.52 8.47 -7.08
C PHE A 274 19.57 7.56 -6.31
N GLU A 275 19.38 7.75 -5.01
CA GLU A 275 18.42 7.00 -4.20
C GLU A 275 16.98 7.22 -4.66
N SER A 276 16.59 8.47 -4.92
CA SER A 276 15.26 8.80 -5.45
C SER A 276 15.04 8.21 -6.84
N ALA A 277 16.05 8.26 -7.71
CA ALA A 277 16.00 7.64 -9.03
C ALA A 277 15.90 6.11 -8.92
N LYS A 278 16.70 5.50 -8.05
CA LYS A 278 16.65 4.06 -7.78
C LYS A 278 15.26 3.64 -7.29
N ALA A 279 14.71 4.36 -6.31
CA ALA A 279 13.38 4.07 -5.78
C ALA A 279 12.29 4.12 -6.88
N PHE A 280 12.36 5.09 -7.80
CA PHE A 280 11.44 5.14 -8.94
C PHE A 280 11.66 3.98 -9.91
N LEU A 281 12.92 3.66 -10.26
CA LEU A 281 13.25 2.56 -11.17
C LEU A 281 12.89 1.19 -10.57
N ASP A 282 13.00 1.04 -9.26
CA ASP A 282 12.55 -0.16 -8.54
C ASP A 282 11.04 -0.34 -8.66
N LEU A 283 10.25 0.73 -8.51
CA LEU A 283 8.80 0.68 -8.74
C LEU A 283 8.43 0.29 -10.17
N VAL A 284 9.17 0.80 -11.14
CA VAL A 284 8.98 0.46 -12.56
C VAL A 284 9.34 -1.00 -12.86
N GLY A 285 10.04 -1.68 -11.95
CA GLY A 285 10.43 -3.08 -12.10
C GLY A 285 11.82 -3.27 -12.74
N ILE A 286 12.61 -2.22 -12.90
CA ILE A 286 13.96 -2.31 -13.49
C ILE A 286 14.90 -3.13 -12.60
N ARG A 287 14.67 -3.17 -11.29
CA ARG A 287 15.43 -4.02 -10.34
C ARG A 287 15.45 -5.50 -10.73
N TYR A 288 14.46 -5.99 -11.48
CA TYR A 288 14.43 -7.37 -11.93
C TYR A 288 15.62 -7.74 -12.84
N PHE A 289 16.37 -6.76 -13.37
CA PHE A 289 17.63 -7.05 -14.07
C PHE A 289 18.72 -7.61 -13.13
N GLN A 290 18.63 -7.35 -11.84
CA GLN A 290 19.58 -7.84 -10.82
C GLN A 290 19.31 -9.31 -10.46
N TYR A 291 18.10 -9.80 -10.73
CA TYR A 291 17.71 -11.19 -10.48
C TYR A 291 18.04 -12.07 -11.69
N GLY A 292 17.98 -13.39 -11.51
CA GLY A 292 18.30 -14.35 -12.57
C GLY A 292 17.50 -14.18 -13.87
N TRP A 293 17.88 -14.89 -14.93
CA TRP A 293 17.32 -14.76 -16.27
C TRP A 293 15.79 -14.82 -16.35
N LYS A 294 15.16 -15.60 -15.49
CA LYS A 294 13.70 -15.73 -15.42
C LYS A 294 12.97 -14.42 -15.14
N TRP A 295 13.61 -13.44 -14.50
CA TRP A 295 13.00 -12.17 -14.11
C TRP A 295 13.23 -11.04 -15.12
N LYS A 296 14.18 -11.19 -16.05
CA LYS A 296 14.49 -10.17 -17.06
C LYS A 296 13.30 -9.76 -17.94
N PRO A 297 12.33 -10.65 -18.29
CA PRO A 297 11.13 -10.22 -19.02
C PRO A 297 10.30 -9.18 -18.29
N LEU A 298 10.20 -9.24 -16.94
CA LEU A 298 9.50 -8.22 -16.15
C LEU A 298 10.21 -6.88 -16.15
N ALA A 299 11.55 -6.88 -16.10
CA ALA A 299 12.33 -5.64 -16.22
C ALA A 299 12.11 -4.97 -17.59
N LEU A 300 12.14 -5.75 -18.67
CA LEU A 300 11.83 -5.26 -20.01
C LEU A 300 10.40 -4.73 -20.10
N LEU A 301 9.44 -5.41 -19.50
CA LEU A 301 8.06 -4.95 -19.43
C LEU A 301 7.96 -3.60 -18.69
N GLY A 302 8.66 -3.43 -17.58
CA GLY A 302 8.73 -2.17 -16.85
C GLY A 302 9.25 -1.02 -17.72
N MET A 303 10.33 -1.25 -18.45
CA MET A 303 10.87 -0.27 -19.42
C MET A 303 9.86 0.06 -20.52
N LEU A 304 9.16 -0.94 -21.07
CA LEU A 304 8.12 -0.73 -22.08
C LEU A 304 6.96 0.10 -21.52
N LEU A 305 6.56 -0.10 -20.26
CA LEU A 305 5.53 0.71 -19.60
C LEU A 305 5.98 2.16 -19.41
N LEU A 306 7.25 2.41 -19.10
CA LEU A 306 7.81 3.76 -19.02
C LEU A 306 7.76 4.46 -20.40
N ILE A 307 8.20 3.78 -21.44
CA ILE A 307 8.12 4.28 -22.82
C ILE A 307 6.66 4.54 -23.22
N LEU A 308 5.74 3.66 -22.83
CA LEU A 308 4.31 3.80 -23.07
C LEU A 308 3.75 5.07 -22.42
N GLY A 309 4.11 5.36 -21.18
CA GLY A 309 3.69 6.58 -20.48
C GLY A 309 4.15 7.86 -21.17
N LEU A 310 5.41 7.91 -21.61
CA LEU A 310 5.96 9.04 -22.36
C LEU A 310 5.33 9.16 -23.76
N THR A 311 5.16 8.05 -24.48
CA THR A 311 4.55 8.01 -25.80
C THR A 311 3.10 8.48 -25.77
N ALA A 312 2.33 8.12 -24.74
CA ALA A 312 0.96 8.57 -24.56
C ALA A 312 0.89 10.10 -24.45
N LEU A 313 1.76 10.71 -23.65
CA LEU A 313 1.83 12.17 -23.50
C LEU A 313 2.15 12.86 -24.83
N VAL A 314 3.19 12.39 -25.53
CA VAL A 314 3.60 12.95 -26.82
C VAL A 314 2.46 12.81 -27.87
N LEU A 315 1.76 11.68 -27.87
CA LEU A 315 0.67 11.43 -28.81
C LEU A 315 -0.54 12.33 -28.52
N CYS A 316 -0.91 12.50 -27.25
CA CYS A 316 -1.97 13.42 -26.85
C CYS A 316 -1.66 14.88 -27.24
N LEU A 317 -0.40 15.31 -27.07
CA LEU A 317 0.04 16.64 -27.52
C LEU A 317 -0.03 16.79 -29.04
N LYS A 318 0.45 15.81 -29.82
CA LYS A 318 0.38 15.81 -31.28
C LYS A 318 -1.08 15.79 -31.80
N LYS A 319 -1.96 15.03 -31.16
CA LYS A 319 -3.40 14.97 -31.50
C LYS A 319 -4.22 16.12 -30.97
N LYS A 320 -3.59 17.07 -30.26
CA LYS A 320 -4.23 18.23 -29.61
C LYS A 320 -5.36 17.82 -28.65
N ASP A 321 -5.24 16.62 -28.03
CA ASP A 321 -6.11 16.21 -26.95
C ASP A 321 -5.75 16.99 -25.68
N ARG A 322 -6.44 18.12 -25.52
CA ARG A 322 -6.15 19.06 -24.42
C ARG A 322 -6.38 18.43 -23.05
N MET A 323 -7.41 17.58 -22.88
CA MET A 323 -7.69 17.03 -21.55
C MET A 323 -6.82 15.81 -21.25
N GLY A 324 -6.65 14.90 -22.20
CA GLY A 324 -5.72 13.76 -22.03
C GLY A 324 -4.30 14.19 -21.73
N SER A 325 -3.77 15.19 -22.48
CA SER A 325 -2.42 15.72 -22.22
C SER A 325 -2.28 16.39 -20.85
N ARG A 326 -3.32 17.13 -20.38
CA ARG A 326 -3.31 17.79 -19.06
C ARG A 326 -3.27 16.79 -17.92
N VAL A 327 -4.09 15.74 -17.99
CA VAL A 327 -4.12 14.71 -16.95
C VAL A 327 -2.83 13.87 -16.93
N LEU A 328 -2.27 13.53 -18.09
CA LEU A 328 -0.96 12.86 -18.15
C LEU A 328 0.15 13.76 -17.61
N LEU A 329 0.15 15.05 -17.97
CA LEU A 329 1.12 16.02 -17.43
C LEU A 329 0.99 16.13 -15.90
N PHE A 330 -0.23 16.12 -15.37
CA PHE A 330 -0.47 16.08 -13.93
C PHE A 330 0.18 14.84 -13.29
N CYS A 331 -0.03 13.64 -13.84
CA CYS A 331 0.58 12.43 -13.30
C CYS A 331 2.12 12.50 -13.32
N TRP A 332 2.71 12.99 -14.41
CA TRP A 332 4.17 13.18 -14.51
C TRP A 332 4.68 14.23 -13.53
N LEU A 333 3.95 15.33 -13.35
CA LEU A 333 4.33 16.38 -12.39
C LEU A 333 4.22 15.88 -10.94
N SER A 334 3.23 15.03 -10.63
CA SER A 334 3.11 14.38 -9.34
C SER A 334 4.30 13.45 -9.05
N LEU A 335 4.71 12.64 -10.03
CA LEU A 335 5.90 11.78 -9.90
C LEU A 335 7.18 12.62 -9.74
N PHE A 336 7.31 13.69 -10.52
CA PHE A 336 8.42 14.62 -10.39
C PHE A 336 8.43 15.34 -9.04
N GLY A 337 7.27 15.71 -8.50
CA GLY A 337 7.14 16.32 -7.17
C GLY A 337 7.65 15.41 -6.06
N VAL A 338 7.30 14.12 -6.12
CA VAL A 338 7.82 13.10 -5.19
C VAL A 338 9.34 12.95 -5.35
N PHE A 339 9.83 12.90 -6.59
CA PHE A 339 11.26 12.82 -6.88
C PHE A 339 12.03 14.04 -6.31
N ALA A 340 11.53 15.23 -6.59
CA ALA A 340 12.14 16.47 -6.09
C ALA A 340 12.13 16.54 -4.56
N ALA A 341 11.04 16.11 -3.91
CA ALA A 341 10.98 16.01 -2.46
C ALA A 341 12.04 15.03 -1.91
N GLY A 342 12.26 13.91 -2.61
CA GLY A 342 13.29 12.94 -2.26
C GLY A 342 14.71 13.46 -2.36
N VAL A 343 14.97 14.30 -3.35
CA VAL A 343 16.29 14.94 -3.51
C VAL A 343 16.52 16.06 -2.49
N LEU A 344 15.46 16.79 -2.12
CA LEU A 344 15.59 18.02 -1.35
C LEU A 344 15.35 17.85 0.15
N VAL A 345 14.38 17.02 0.55
CA VAL A 345 13.79 17.10 1.90
C VAL A 345 13.64 15.78 2.63
N ILE A 346 13.23 14.70 1.95
CA ILE A 346 12.81 13.43 2.59
C ILE A 346 13.54 12.22 2.02
N GLN A 347 13.65 11.15 2.81
CA GLN A 347 14.01 9.84 2.26
C GLN A 347 12.82 9.25 1.50
N VAL A 348 12.99 8.98 0.21
CA VAL A 348 11.92 8.47 -0.65
C VAL A 348 12.02 6.95 -0.79
N ARG A 349 10.88 6.28 -0.56
CA ARG A 349 10.68 4.87 -0.89
C ARG A 349 9.92 4.73 -2.20
N ALA A 350 10.11 3.61 -2.90
CA ALA A 350 9.43 3.32 -4.17
C ALA A 350 7.91 3.50 -4.10
N ILE A 351 7.29 3.12 -2.98
CA ILE A 351 5.85 3.22 -2.74
C ILE A 351 5.29 4.66 -2.81
N TYR A 352 6.11 5.68 -2.62
CA TYR A 352 5.66 7.08 -2.69
C TYR A 352 5.32 7.51 -4.12
N TYR A 353 5.83 6.80 -5.12
CA TYR A 353 5.51 7.03 -6.53
C TYR A 353 4.22 6.33 -6.99
N PHE A 354 3.28 6.02 -6.09
CA PHE A 354 2.05 5.25 -6.38
C PHE A 354 1.20 5.84 -7.52
N VAL A 355 1.35 7.13 -7.84
CA VAL A 355 0.69 7.77 -9.01
C VAL A 355 1.11 7.10 -10.34
N TRP A 356 2.22 6.38 -10.37
CA TRP A 356 2.62 5.50 -11.47
C TRP A 356 1.52 4.49 -11.82
N TYR A 357 0.86 3.93 -10.81
CA TYR A 357 -0.22 2.97 -10.98
C TYR A 357 -1.52 3.57 -11.54
N LEU A 358 -1.62 4.90 -11.63
CA LEU A 358 -2.64 5.60 -12.40
C LEU A 358 -2.12 6.01 -13.78
N LEU A 359 -0.87 6.47 -13.87
CA LEU A 359 -0.27 6.94 -15.12
C LEU A 359 -0.33 5.86 -16.21
N ILE A 360 0.03 4.61 -15.88
CA ILE A 360 0.08 3.52 -16.87
C ILE A 360 -1.30 3.09 -17.37
N PRO A 361 -2.32 2.82 -16.53
CA PRO A 361 -3.67 2.56 -16.99
C PRO A 361 -4.24 3.68 -17.88
N LEU A 362 -4.03 4.93 -17.48
CA LEU A 362 -4.49 6.09 -18.24
C LEU A 362 -3.75 6.22 -19.58
N SER A 363 -2.42 6.03 -19.58
CA SER A 363 -1.61 6.04 -20.80
C SER A 363 -2.05 4.95 -21.78
N THR A 364 -2.31 3.74 -21.28
CA THR A 364 -2.83 2.63 -22.08
C THR A 364 -4.17 2.99 -22.74
N ALA A 365 -5.09 3.56 -21.94
CA ALA A 365 -6.41 3.96 -22.44
C ALA A 365 -6.31 5.07 -23.50
N LEU A 366 -5.52 6.11 -23.26
CA LEU A 366 -5.32 7.22 -24.21
C LEU A 366 -4.59 6.79 -25.48
N LEU A 367 -3.59 5.91 -25.38
CA LEU A 367 -2.97 5.33 -26.56
C LEU A 367 -3.98 4.55 -27.40
N PHE A 368 -4.78 3.70 -26.76
CA PHE A 368 -5.84 2.96 -27.47
C PHE A 368 -6.85 3.90 -28.16
N GLU A 369 -7.21 5.01 -27.49
CA GLU A 369 -8.11 6.03 -28.05
C GLU A 369 -7.54 6.64 -29.33
N HIS A 370 -6.27 7.03 -29.29
CA HIS A 370 -5.63 7.80 -30.37
C HIS A 370 -5.00 6.96 -31.49
N LEU A 371 -4.85 5.65 -31.31
CA LEU A 371 -4.37 4.76 -32.36
C LEU A 371 -5.33 4.75 -33.55
N SER A 372 -4.81 4.99 -34.76
CA SER A 372 -5.56 4.90 -36.01
C SER A 372 -5.38 3.53 -36.67
N GLY A 373 -6.48 2.99 -37.19
CA GLY A 373 -6.49 1.71 -37.91
C GLY A 373 -6.72 0.47 -37.02
N ASN A 374 -7.55 -0.43 -37.53
CA ASN A 374 -7.97 -1.63 -36.79
C ASN A 374 -6.79 -2.58 -36.49
N LYS A 375 -5.86 -2.75 -37.41
CA LYS A 375 -4.68 -3.62 -37.22
C LYS A 375 -3.80 -3.15 -36.05
N LYS A 376 -3.53 -1.82 -35.96
CA LYS A 376 -2.73 -1.24 -34.85
C LYS A 376 -3.44 -1.41 -33.52
N LYS A 377 -4.76 -1.16 -33.47
CA LYS A 377 -5.58 -1.37 -32.25
C LYS A 377 -5.59 -2.83 -31.82
N SER A 378 -5.73 -3.77 -32.77
CA SER A 378 -5.70 -5.20 -32.47
C SER A 378 -4.33 -5.64 -31.95
N PHE A 379 -3.24 -5.20 -32.59
CA PHE A 379 -1.89 -5.49 -32.11
C PHE A 379 -1.66 -4.95 -30.68
N PHE A 380 -2.04 -3.71 -30.43
CA PHE A 380 -1.94 -3.09 -29.11
C PHE A 380 -2.78 -3.84 -28.06
N CYS A 381 -3.99 -4.27 -28.42
CA CYS A 381 -4.83 -5.10 -27.58
C CYS A 381 -4.13 -6.38 -27.15
N VAL A 382 -3.56 -7.11 -28.12
CA VAL A 382 -2.83 -8.35 -27.86
C VAL A 382 -1.61 -8.08 -26.97
N ALA A 383 -0.85 -7.01 -27.25
CA ALA A 383 0.32 -6.65 -26.44
C ALA A 383 -0.05 -6.36 -24.99
N VAL A 384 -1.10 -5.59 -24.74
CA VAL A 384 -1.57 -5.27 -23.37
C VAL A 384 -2.09 -6.51 -22.64
N LEU A 385 -2.81 -7.39 -23.33
CA LEU A 385 -3.28 -8.66 -22.76
C LEU A 385 -2.10 -9.60 -22.42
N LEU A 386 -1.10 -9.67 -23.28
CA LEU A 386 0.12 -10.44 -23.03
C LEU A 386 0.89 -9.87 -21.83
N CYS A 387 0.99 -8.53 -21.69
CA CYS A 387 1.57 -7.91 -20.52
C CYS A 387 0.86 -8.35 -19.24
N GLY A 388 -0.47 -8.33 -19.24
CA GLY A 388 -1.27 -8.79 -18.09
C GLY A 388 -1.07 -10.28 -17.80
N ALA A 389 -1.02 -11.12 -18.84
CA ALA A 389 -0.74 -12.54 -18.66
C ALA A 389 0.66 -12.80 -18.11
N MET A 390 1.68 -12.12 -18.65
CA MET A 390 3.05 -12.22 -18.11
C MET A 390 3.09 -11.82 -16.64
N ASN A 391 2.50 -10.68 -16.29
CA ASN A 391 2.43 -10.23 -14.90
C ASN A 391 1.73 -11.26 -13.99
N TYR A 392 0.63 -11.86 -14.47
CA TYR A 392 -0.10 -12.90 -13.73
C TYR A 392 0.80 -14.11 -13.46
N PHE A 393 1.46 -14.64 -14.48
CA PHE A 393 2.30 -15.83 -14.35
C PHE A 393 3.57 -15.60 -13.53
N TYR A 394 4.10 -14.40 -13.47
CA TYR A 394 5.31 -14.10 -12.69
C TYR A 394 5.02 -13.68 -11.24
N ASN A 395 3.93 -12.96 -11.00
CA ASN A 395 3.67 -12.36 -9.69
C ASN A 395 2.51 -13.02 -8.91
N VAL A 396 1.51 -13.58 -9.60
CA VAL A 396 0.30 -14.12 -8.95
C VAL A 396 0.32 -15.64 -8.86
N TYR A 397 0.60 -16.30 -9.98
CA TYR A 397 0.55 -17.76 -10.07
C TYR A 397 1.52 -18.48 -9.13
N PRO A 398 2.79 -18.03 -8.95
CA PRO A 398 3.70 -18.69 -8.02
C PRO A 398 3.19 -18.72 -6.58
N ASP A 399 2.56 -17.64 -6.14
CA ASP A 399 2.01 -17.55 -4.78
C ASP A 399 0.74 -18.39 -4.62
N ALA A 400 -0.13 -18.38 -5.64
CA ALA A 400 -1.30 -19.25 -5.66
C ALA A 400 -0.94 -20.73 -5.62
N ALA A 401 0.14 -21.13 -6.31
CA ALA A 401 0.64 -22.51 -6.28
C ALA A 401 1.14 -22.94 -4.89
N LYS A 402 1.68 -22.00 -4.11
CA LYS A 402 2.18 -22.25 -2.74
C LYS A 402 1.09 -22.13 -1.67
N TYR A 403 -0.08 -21.62 -2.02
CA TYR A 403 -1.15 -21.30 -1.08
C TYR A 403 -1.47 -22.43 -0.12
N GLN A 404 -1.72 -23.64 -0.63
CA GLN A 404 -2.13 -24.78 0.21
C GLN A 404 -1.03 -25.21 1.19
N THR A 405 0.22 -25.24 0.73
CA THR A 405 1.36 -25.60 1.57
C THR A 405 1.56 -24.59 2.69
N GLN A 406 1.50 -23.29 2.39
CA GLN A 406 1.63 -22.23 3.39
C GLN A 406 0.46 -22.25 4.37
N LYS A 407 -0.76 -22.41 3.87
CA LYS A 407 -1.96 -22.50 4.72
C LYS A 407 -1.86 -23.68 5.69
N GLN A 408 -1.45 -24.84 5.21
CA GLN A 408 -1.27 -26.03 6.06
C GLN A 408 -0.21 -25.78 7.13
N PHE A 409 0.95 -25.25 6.76
CA PHE A 409 2.04 -24.93 7.67
C PHE A 409 1.60 -24.03 8.84
N TYR A 410 0.94 -22.90 8.54
CA TYR A 410 0.46 -22.00 9.58
C TYR A 410 -0.70 -22.60 10.39
N SER A 411 -1.56 -23.44 9.77
CA SER A 411 -2.61 -24.13 10.50
C SER A 411 -2.06 -25.13 11.51
N GLU A 412 -0.97 -25.82 11.21
CA GLU A 412 -0.27 -26.73 12.12
C GLU A 412 0.29 -25.98 13.34
N ILE A 413 0.94 -24.82 13.13
CA ILE A 413 1.43 -23.98 14.22
C ILE A 413 0.29 -23.49 15.11
N VAL A 414 -0.78 -22.95 14.50
CA VAL A 414 -1.96 -22.44 15.24
C VAL A 414 -2.61 -23.56 16.05
N SER A 415 -2.82 -24.75 15.47
CA SER A 415 -3.39 -25.89 16.18
C SER A 415 -2.52 -26.31 17.36
N TRP A 416 -1.19 -26.37 17.18
CA TRP A 416 -0.28 -26.71 18.25
C TRP A 416 -0.33 -25.69 19.41
N LEU A 417 -0.38 -24.39 19.10
CA LEU A 417 -0.51 -23.32 20.10
C LEU A 417 -1.82 -23.44 20.88
N GLU A 418 -2.93 -23.68 20.19
CA GLU A 418 -4.26 -23.85 20.82
C GLU A 418 -4.32 -25.10 21.70
N GLU A 419 -3.75 -26.23 21.26
CA GLU A 419 -3.65 -27.47 22.03
C GLU A 419 -2.85 -27.31 23.32
N ASN A 420 -1.84 -26.40 23.32
CA ASN A 420 -1.06 -26.04 24.51
C ASN A 420 -1.66 -24.88 25.32
N GLY A 421 -2.88 -24.44 25.02
CA GLY A 421 -3.59 -23.39 25.76
C GLY A 421 -3.08 -21.97 25.51
N ILE A 422 -2.20 -21.76 24.51
CA ILE A 422 -1.60 -20.46 24.20
C ILE A 422 -2.63 -19.54 23.55
N ARG A 423 -2.81 -18.36 24.11
CA ARG A 423 -3.71 -17.30 23.63
C ARG A 423 -2.98 -16.03 23.22
N THR A 424 -1.77 -15.83 23.73
CA THR A 424 -0.95 -14.67 23.41
C THR A 424 0.41 -15.12 22.94
N ILE A 425 0.85 -14.60 21.80
CA ILE A 425 2.19 -14.82 21.29
C ILE A 425 2.97 -13.51 21.26
N TYR A 426 4.17 -13.57 21.75
CA TYR A 426 5.17 -12.52 21.67
C TYR A 426 6.16 -12.90 20.58
N GLY A 427 6.55 -11.98 19.71
CA GLY A 427 7.45 -12.36 18.64
C GLY A 427 7.91 -11.21 17.75
N ASP A 428 8.81 -11.54 16.85
CA ASP A 428 9.37 -10.60 15.89
C ASP A 428 8.36 -10.28 14.76
N TYR A 429 8.78 -9.44 13.82
CA TYR A 429 7.91 -8.96 12.74
C TYR A 429 7.55 -10.00 11.65
N GLN A 430 8.10 -11.22 11.71
CA GLN A 430 7.69 -12.36 10.86
C GLN A 430 6.54 -13.19 11.51
N THR A 431 6.36 -13.05 12.80
CA THR A 431 5.39 -13.83 13.61
C THR A 431 3.91 -13.43 13.42
N PRO A 432 3.54 -12.19 13.04
CA PRO A 432 2.14 -11.76 12.92
C PRO A 432 1.28 -12.62 11.99
N THR A 433 1.90 -13.30 11.03
CA THR A 433 1.21 -14.23 10.12
C THR A 433 0.52 -15.37 10.88
N ILE A 434 1.12 -15.87 11.96
CA ILE A 434 0.55 -16.94 12.81
C ILE A 434 -0.74 -16.44 13.45
N ALA A 435 -0.72 -15.25 14.06
CA ALA A 435 -1.90 -14.64 14.68
C ALA A 435 -2.98 -14.35 13.63
N ALA A 436 -2.63 -13.84 12.45
CA ALA A 436 -3.57 -13.62 11.35
C ALA A 436 -4.25 -14.92 10.90
N CYS A 437 -3.51 -16.02 10.82
CA CYS A 437 -4.05 -17.33 10.47
C CYS A 437 -4.95 -17.94 11.56
N SER A 438 -4.80 -17.51 12.83
CA SER A 438 -5.69 -17.91 13.92
C SER A 438 -7.09 -17.27 13.85
N GLY A 439 -7.25 -16.16 13.09
CA GLY A 439 -8.52 -15.42 13.00
C GLY A 439 -8.95 -14.80 14.33
N ASP A 440 -8.03 -14.08 14.99
CA ASP A 440 -8.19 -13.40 16.31
C ASP A 440 -8.33 -14.33 17.54
N ARG A 441 -8.10 -15.63 17.40
CA ARG A 441 -8.09 -16.55 18.55
C ARG A 441 -6.78 -16.48 19.34
N ILE A 442 -5.69 -16.08 18.68
CA ILE A 442 -4.38 -15.85 19.26
C ILE A 442 -4.05 -14.37 19.09
N GLU A 443 -3.72 -13.70 20.17
CA GLU A 443 -3.26 -12.32 20.16
C GLU A 443 -1.76 -12.25 19.90
N PHE A 444 -1.31 -11.21 19.20
CA PHE A 444 0.11 -10.98 18.91
C PHE A 444 0.61 -9.69 19.55
N CYS A 445 1.74 -9.79 20.23
CA CYS A 445 2.50 -8.68 20.79
C CYS A 445 3.92 -8.67 20.19
N SER A 446 4.27 -7.57 19.52
CA SER A 446 5.58 -7.46 18.88
C SER A 446 6.67 -7.20 19.90
N VAL A 447 7.69 -8.06 19.93
CA VAL A 447 8.90 -7.91 20.75
C VAL A 447 10.14 -8.21 19.92
N PHE A 448 11.28 -7.70 20.40
CA PHE A 448 12.59 -7.97 19.80
C PHE A 448 13.65 -8.15 20.88
N PRO A 449 14.71 -8.95 20.64
CA PRO A 449 15.81 -9.09 21.58
C PRO A 449 16.45 -7.74 21.92
N ASN A 450 16.66 -7.48 23.20
CA ASN A 450 17.14 -6.19 23.69
C ASN A 450 18.68 -6.14 23.73
N MET A 451 19.29 -5.35 22.85
CA MET A 451 20.75 -5.18 22.83
C MET A 451 21.31 -4.57 24.12
N ALA A 452 20.54 -3.74 24.84
CA ALA A 452 21.01 -3.16 26.10
C ALA A 452 21.27 -4.22 27.15
N ALA A 453 20.55 -5.33 27.12
CA ALA A 453 20.74 -6.46 28.03
C ALA A 453 22.08 -7.22 27.87
N ASN A 454 22.87 -6.94 26.82
CA ASN A 454 24.23 -7.44 26.68
C ASN A 454 25.19 -6.85 27.72
N SER A 455 24.98 -5.61 28.13
CA SER A 455 25.87 -4.87 29.03
C SER A 455 25.22 -4.48 30.35
N ASP A 456 23.91 -4.60 30.45
CA ASP A 456 23.13 -4.24 31.63
C ASP A 456 22.23 -5.40 32.06
N GLU A 457 22.60 -6.08 33.12
CA GLU A 457 21.87 -7.23 33.68
C GLU A 457 20.49 -6.85 34.24
N GLN A 458 20.25 -5.57 34.53
CA GLN A 458 18.94 -5.07 34.98
C GLN A 458 17.97 -4.77 33.84
N SER A 459 18.50 -4.71 32.61
CA SER A 459 17.65 -4.53 31.43
C SER A 459 16.87 -5.80 31.11
N GLY A 460 15.58 -5.68 30.74
CA GLY A 460 14.77 -6.78 30.25
C GLY A 460 15.38 -7.40 28.98
N LEU A 461 15.20 -8.71 28.79
CA LEU A 461 15.72 -9.45 27.64
C LEU A 461 15.03 -9.09 26.32
N LEU A 462 13.78 -8.69 26.40
CA LEU A 462 12.96 -8.32 25.25
C LEU A 462 12.47 -6.88 25.37
N VAL A 463 12.37 -6.19 24.25
CA VAL A 463 11.75 -4.85 24.18
C VAL A 463 10.58 -4.87 23.22
N PRO A 464 9.51 -4.09 23.50
CA PRO A 464 8.45 -3.86 22.52
C PRO A 464 9.04 -3.23 21.26
N TYR A 465 8.81 -3.86 20.10
CA TYR A 465 9.39 -3.43 18.84
C TYR A 465 8.31 -2.96 17.87
N GLY A 466 8.45 -1.71 17.38
CA GLY A 466 7.55 -1.15 16.37
C GLY A 466 6.08 -1.26 16.75
N SER A 467 5.81 -1.51 18.01
CA SER A 467 4.49 -1.94 18.44
C SER A 467 3.52 -0.79 18.52
N PRO A 468 2.39 -0.98 17.89
CA PRO A 468 1.27 -0.09 18.03
C PRO A 468 0.48 -0.26 19.34
N VAL A 469 0.85 -1.20 20.20
CA VAL A 469 0.06 -1.53 21.41
C VAL A 469 0.63 -0.85 22.66
N ALA A 470 -0.25 -0.42 23.56
CA ALA A 470 0.13 0.21 24.82
C ALA A 470 0.97 -0.73 25.70
N THR A 471 1.89 -0.11 26.44
CA THR A 471 2.87 -0.78 27.30
C THR A 471 2.27 -1.68 28.39
N GLU A 472 1.00 -1.54 28.71
CA GLU A 472 0.34 -2.34 29.75
C GLU A 472 0.32 -3.84 29.46
N ARG A 473 0.17 -4.24 28.17
CA ARG A 473 0.16 -5.66 27.77
C ARG A 473 1.52 -6.36 27.85
N TYR A 474 2.57 -5.59 27.94
CA TYR A 474 3.93 -6.15 28.12
C TYR A 474 4.29 -6.32 29.61
N ARG A 475 3.47 -5.80 30.53
CA ARG A 475 3.66 -5.91 31.97
C ARG A 475 2.89 -7.07 32.60
N ASP A 476 1.72 -7.38 32.02
CA ASP A 476 0.81 -8.41 32.56
C ASP A 476 0.86 -9.66 31.69
N ILE A 477 2.05 -10.31 31.65
CA ILE A 477 2.24 -11.57 30.92
C ILE A 477 1.65 -12.71 31.75
N GLU A 478 0.75 -13.49 31.15
CA GLU A 478 0.27 -14.75 31.72
C GLU A 478 1.13 -15.91 31.16
N PRO A 479 2.14 -16.40 31.88
CA PRO A 479 3.10 -17.38 31.34
C PRO A 479 2.45 -18.64 30.81
N GLU A 480 1.39 -19.13 31.50
CA GLU A 480 0.71 -20.36 31.13
C GLU A 480 -0.09 -20.25 29.82
N GLN A 481 -0.43 -19.04 29.38
CA GLN A 481 -1.20 -18.77 28.17
C GLN A 481 -0.38 -18.03 27.10
N SER A 482 0.91 -17.84 27.33
CA SER A 482 1.79 -17.03 26.51
C SER A 482 2.96 -17.84 25.96
N ALA A 483 3.38 -17.54 24.75
CA ALA A 483 4.59 -18.09 24.14
C ALA A 483 5.39 -16.99 23.44
N LEU A 484 6.72 -17.11 23.48
CA LEU A 484 7.63 -16.35 22.64
C LEU A 484 7.89 -17.14 21.36
N ILE A 485 7.77 -16.48 20.22
CA ILE A 485 8.06 -17.07 18.92
C ILE A 485 9.12 -16.21 18.21
N LEU A 486 10.27 -16.82 17.93
CA LEU A 486 11.33 -16.19 17.18
C LEU A 486 11.48 -16.85 15.81
N SER A 487 11.53 -16.03 14.77
CA SER A 487 11.73 -16.52 13.41
C SER A 487 13.22 -16.61 13.06
N ASP A 488 13.59 -17.60 12.26
CA ASP A 488 14.85 -17.65 11.52
C ASP A 488 14.55 -17.69 10.02
N SER A 489 14.84 -16.60 9.32
CA SER A 489 14.68 -16.52 7.88
C SER A 489 16.04 -16.34 7.21
N PRO A 490 16.41 -17.21 6.24
CA PRO A 490 17.67 -17.09 5.51
C PRO A 490 17.74 -15.83 4.63
N TYR A 491 16.61 -15.15 4.45
CA TYR A 491 16.49 -13.94 3.62
C TYR A 491 16.45 -12.65 4.46
N ASP A 492 16.54 -12.77 5.79
CA ASP A 492 16.35 -11.66 6.69
C ASP A 492 17.26 -11.77 7.92
N GLU A 493 18.34 -10.96 7.91
CA GLU A 493 19.29 -10.89 9.01
C GLU A 493 18.67 -10.34 10.31
N MET A 494 17.52 -9.67 10.22
CA MET A 494 16.78 -9.12 11.35
C MET A 494 15.67 -10.07 11.85
N SER A 495 15.62 -11.33 11.40
CA SER A 495 14.76 -12.33 12.02
C SER A 495 15.21 -12.58 13.47
N GLY A 496 14.23 -12.67 14.39
CA GLY A 496 14.51 -12.59 15.84
C GLY A 496 15.49 -13.63 16.34
N TYR A 497 15.38 -14.90 15.90
CA TYR A 497 16.32 -15.96 16.29
C TYR A 497 17.73 -15.71 15.73
N ARG A 498 17.84 -15.38 14.44
CA ARG A 498 19.13 -15.10 13.80
C ARG A 498 19.82 -13.89 14.41
N TYR A 499 19.03 -12.88 14.78
CA TYR A 499 19.55 -11.72 15.48
C TYR A 499 20.08 -12.07 16.87
N LEU A 500 19.35 -12.92 17.61
CA LEU A 500 19.78 -13.44 18.90
C LEU A 500 21.13 -14.14 18.77
N GLU A 501 21.28 -15.06 17.83
CA GLU A 501 22.50 -15.83 17.63
C GLU A 501 23.71 -14.98 17.20
N ASN A 502 23.50 -13.98 16.34
CA ASN A 502 24.59 -13.26 15.68
C ASN A 502 25.02 -11.97 16.41
N HIS A 503 24.17 -11.38 17.24
CA HIS A 503 24.39 -10.04 17.80
C HIS A 503 24.40 -9.97 19.32
N LEU A 504 24.00 -11.04 20.01
CA LEU A 504 23.94 -11.05 21.47
C LEU A 504 25.09 -11.88 22.07
N SER A 505 25.50 -11.50 23.28
CA SER A 505 26.64 -12.10 23.96
C SER A 505 26.27 -13.29 24.85
N GLU A 506 27.23 -14.09 25.27
CA GLU A 506 27.02 -15.24 26.14
C GLU A 506 26.26 -14.93 27.44
N PRO A 507 26.48 -13.81 28.15
CA PRO A 507 25.67 -13.47 29.31
C PRO A 507 24.17 -13.31 28.98
N TYR A 508 23.84 -12.79 27.80
CA TYR A 508 22.45 -12.70 27.34
C TYR A 508 21.87 -14.10 27.10
N HIS A 509 22.61 -14.98 26.40
CA HIS A 509 22.16 -16.34 26.09
C HIS A 509 21.87 -17.13 27.36
N SER A 510 22.78 -17.07 28.35
CA SER A 510 22.60 -17.75 29.63
C SER A 510 21.33 -17.26 30.37
N ARG A 511 21.05 -15.96 30.34
CA ARG A 511 19.83 -15.38 30.92
C ARG A 511 18.58 -15.77 30.10
N PHE A 512 18.69 -15.78 28.78
CA PHE A 512 17.61 -16.19 27.89
C PHE A 512 17.23 -17.64 28.16
N ASP A 513 18.18 -18.56 28.20
CA ASP A 513 17.95 -19.98 28.49
C ASP A 513 17.38 -20.25 29.88
N ALA A 514 17.71 -19.39 30.87
CA ALA A 514 17.12 -19.46 32.20
C ALA A 514 15.64 -19.02 32.22
N CYS A 515 15.26 -18.08 31.36
CA CYS A 515 13.93 -17.49 31.33
C CYS A 515 12.97 -18.13 30.32
N PHE A 516 13.50 -18.82 29.33
CA PHE A 516 12.73 -19.42 28.24
C PHE A 516 13.11 -20.88 28.03
N SER A 517 12.11 -21.72 27.84
CA SER A 517 12.30 -23.12 27.46
C SER A 517 11.74 -23.38 26.06
N GLN A 518 12.60 -23.82 25.14
CA GLN A 518 12.16 -24.19 23.80
C GLN A 518 11.25 -25.41 23.86
N GLN A 519 10.05 -25.30 23.30
CA GLN A 519 9.01 -26.34 23.30
C GLN A 519 8.80 -26.97 21.93
N ALA A 520 8.90 -26.17 20.86
CA ALA A 520 8.64 -26.65 19.51
C ALA A 520 9.48 -25.88 18.48
N CYS A 521 9.62 -26.51 17.31
CA CYS A 521 10.23 -25.93 16.13
C CYS A 521 9.43 -26.32 14.91
N PHE A 522 9.05 -25.33 14.10
CA PHE A 522 8.31 -25.54 12.85
C PHE A 522 9.14 -24.99 11.69
N GLU A 523 9.45 -25.85 10.73
CA GLU A 523 10.33 -25.50 9.62
C GLU A 523 9.58 -25.49 8.28
N SER A 524 9.83 -24.46 7.48
CA SER A 524 9.44 -24.38 6.08
C SER A 524 10.64 -24.01 5.20
N ALA A 525 10.48 -24.05 3.89
CA ALA A 525 11.53 -23.64 2.96
C ALA A 525 11.91 -22.13 3.06
N GLN A 526 11.13 -21.32 3.77
CA GLN A 526 11.30 -19.86 3.82
C GLN A 526 11.62 -19.33 5.22
N VAL A 527 11.14 -20.00 6.26
CA VAL A 527 11.27 -19.56 7.64
C VAL A 527 11.15 -20.76 8.57
N THR A 528 11.92 -20.73 9.64
CA THR A 528 11.80 -21.61 10.80
C THR A 528 11.27 -20.81 11.97
N TYR A 529 10.32 -21.32 12.72
CA TYR A 529 9.80 -20.71 13.94
C TYR A 529 10.20 -21.54 15.14
N TYR A 530 10.89 -20.93 16.10
CA TYR A 530 11.23 -21.50 17.40
C TYR A 530 10.23 -20.98 18.43
N ILE A 531 9.56 -21.86 19.14
CA ILE A 531 8.53 -21.55 20.14
C ILE A 531 9.07 -21.83 21.53
N TYR A 532 9.00 -20.85 22.41
CA TYR A 532 9.49 -20.89 23.78
C TYR A 532 8.36 -20.58 24.75
N PHE A 533 8.33 -21.28 25.89
CA PHE A 533 7.47 -20.92 27.02
C PHE A 533 8.22 -20.04 28.00
N PHE A 534 7.50 -19.16 28.65
CA PHE A 534 8.02 -18.27 29.67
C PHE A 534 8.20 -19.04 30.99
N SER A 535 9.38 -18.95 31.59
CA SER A 535 9.66 -19.41 32.96
C SER A 535 9.60 -18.27 33.96
N ASP A 536 9.78 -17.02 33.51
CA ASP A 536 9.72 -15.79 34.29
C ASP A 536 8.95 -14.71 33.53
N PRO A 537 7.92 -14.05 34.12
CA PRO A 537 7.14 -12.99 33.45
C PRO A 537 7.84 -11.64 33.37
N ASP A 538 8.85 -11.34 34.22
CA ASP A 538 9.48 -10.02 34.32
C ASP A 538 10.62 -9.80 33.28
N ILE A 539 10.42 -10.28 32.05
CA ILE A 539 11.46 -10.37 31.03
C ILE A 539 11.37 -9.24 30.01
N ILE A 540 10.21 -8.60 29.85
CA ILE A 540 10.00 -7.50 28.89
C ILE A 540 10.25 -6.17 29.56
N ALA A 541 11.16 -5.35 29.00
CA ALA A 541 11.56 -4.05 29.54
C ALA A 541 10.51 -2.95 29.32
#